data_c6bf21b31f4375ab02eced3c67915429
#
_entry.id   c6bf21b31f4375ab02eced3c67915429
#
_cell.length_a   1.000
_cell.length_b   1.000
_cell.length_c   1.000
_cell.angle_alpha   90.00
_cell.angle_beta   90.00
_cell.angle_gamma   90.00
#
_symmetry.space_group_name_H-M   'P 1'
#
loop_
_entity.id
_entity.type
_entity.pdbx_description
1 polymer ?
#
loop_
_entity_poly.entity_id
_entity_poly.type
_entity_poly.pdbx_seq_one_letter_code
_entity_poly.pdbx_strand_id
1 'polypeptide(L)'
;LYDEDLIKKKMAQGILREALPEEIHKRDQARMEKAAQAAKANGRGFYYQTVKGSPDGYGMSRDILKNELFRRGVYLSENYSGQKVGLLYNYPYGVLQMNTDVRLIFTMFESDRIPEDWPDYLKKADEVIVPSRWCQQVFAESGIKSTVIPLGYNSDVFTYHDRPVPVENDGIFTFVHYDSFNIRKGFMEIAEAFSREFKHSEPVRLVLKTVREKSPIPLPKSEYPNIDIIRGKVSELQLWEMLCDANCMVYPSRGEGFGITPLEAMATGLPAIVPNAHGISEYFHPDYMIEAKISHKEPGLYNKFRGQDVGDMTVVDVKDLMEKMRYAFNHQREVKEL
;
A
#
# COMPACT_ATOMS: atom_id res chain seq x y z
N LEU A 1 -9.55 0.71 -19.94
CA LEU A 1 -8.61 0.22 -20.95
C LEU A 1 -7.65 1.37 -21.20
N TYR A 2 -6.49 1.33 -20.58
CA TYR A 2 -5.43 2.29 -20.84
C TYR A 2 -4.83 1.98 -22.21
N ASP A 3 -4.75 3.01 -23.06
CA ASP A 3 -4.37 2.93 -24.45
C ASP A 3 -2.84 2.87 -24.55
N GLU A 4 -2.28 1.81 -25.15
CA GLU A 4 -0.83 1.70 -25.43
C GLU A 4 -0.30 2.90 -26.25
N ASP A 5 -1.13 3.52 -27.08
CA ASP A 5 -0.76 4.70 -27.85
C ASP A 5 -0.63 5.95 -26.99
N LEU A 6 -1.36 6.06 -25.88
CA LEU A 6 -1.20 7.14 -24.91
C LEU A 6 0.13 7.01 -24.14
N ILE A 7 0.51 5.77 -23.80
CA ILE A 7 1.82 5.47 -23.19
C ILE A 7 2.96 5.91 -24.12
N LYS A 8 2.90 5.50 -25.39
CA LYS A 8 3.88 5.89 -26.41
C LYS A 8 3.93 7.41 -26.62
N LYS A 9 2.78 8.09 -26.55
CA LYS A 9 2.68 9.54 -26.68
C LYS A 9 3.31 10.27 -25.50
N LYS A 10 3.11 9.79 -24.26
CA LYS A 10 3.74 10.33 -23.04
C LYS A 10 5.26 10.07 -23.03
N MET A 11 5.73 8.93 -23.55
CA MET A 11 7.16 8.65 -23.76
C MET A 11 7.78 9.61 -24.79
N ALA A 12 7.10 9.87 -25.89
CA ALA A 12 7.57 10.83 -26.92
C ALA A 12 7.59 12.28 -26.42
N GLN A 13 6.86 12.62 -25.37
CA GLN A 13 6.83 13.92 -24.72
C GLN A 13 7.88 14.09 -23.60
N GLY A 14 8.72 13.05 -23.36
CA GLY A 14 9.74 13.08 -22.30
C GLY A 14 9.18 12.98 -20.87
N ILE A 15 7.88 12.70 -20.74
CA ILE A 15 7.17 12.55 -19.44
C ILE A 15 7.48 11.18 -18.82
N LEU A 16 7.76 10.17 -19.65
CA LEU A 16 8.23 8.85 -19.23
C LEU A 16 9.71 8.70 -19.58
N ARG A 17 10.55 8.27 -18.62
CA ARG A 17 11.98 8.00 -18.87
C ARG A 17 12.16 6.81 -19.82
N GLU A 18 13.19 6.87 -20.66
CA GLU A 18 13.50 5.95 -21.75
C GLU A 18 13.77 4.47 -21.41
N ALA A 19 13.71 4.04 -20.16
CA ALA A 19 13.89 2.65 -19.83
C ALA A 19 12.51 1.98 -19.63
N LEU A 20 12.09 1.16 -20.60
CA LEU A 20 10.92 0.29 -20.44
C LEU A 20 11.07 -0.60 -19.20
N PRO A 21 10.00 -0.83 -18.43
CA PRO A 21 10.01 -1.74 -17.27
C PRO A 21 10.62 -3.11 -17.56
N GLU A 22 10.49 -3.61 -18.79
CA GLU A 22 11.12 -4.87 -19.25
C GLU A 22 12.65 -4.82 -19.34
N GLU A 23 13.24 -3.69 -19.70
CA GLU A 23 14.70 -3.55 -19.78
C GLU A 23 15.32 -3.38 -18.39
N ILE A 24 14.65 -2.64 -17.50
CA ILE A 24 15.00 -2.55 -16.09
C ILE A 24 14.89 -3.94 -15.48
N HIS A 25 13.82 -4.65 -15.72
CA HIS A 25 13.57 -6.01 -15.21
C HIS A 25 14.62 -7.01 -15.74
N LYS A 26 14.95 -7.00 -17.02
CA LYS A 26 16.01 -7.86 -17.61
C LYS A 26 17.39 -7.54 -17.06
N ARG A 27 17.72 -6.26 -16.90
CA ARG A 27 19.00 -5.82 -16.32
C ARG A 27 19.12 -6.21 -14.86
N ASP A 28 18.03 -6.08 -14.10
CA ASP A 28 17.99 -6.47 -12.70
C ASP A 28 18.00 -7.99 -12.55
N GLN A 29 17.33 -8.77 -13.41
CA GLN A 29 17.45 -10.23 -13.44
C GLN A 29 18.89 -10.71 -13.68
N ALA A 30 19.60 -10.17 -14.67
CA ALA A 30 20.99 -10.53 -14.93
C ALA A 30 21.93 -10.18 -13.76
N ARG A 31 21.70 -9.04 -13.10
CA ARG A 31 22.39 -8.66 -11.86
C ARG A 31 22.04 -9.62 -10.72
N MET A 32 20.77 -10.03 -10.59
CA MET A 32 20.28 -10.97 -9.58
C MET A 32 20.93 -12.34 -9.74
N GLU A 33 21.01 -12.86 -10.94
CA GLU A 33 21.69 -14.15 -11.21
C GLU A 33 23.17 -14.11 -10.85
N LYS A 34 23.87 -13.04 -11.22
CA LYS A 34 25.29 -12.86 -10.90
C LYS A 34 25.55 -12.72 -9.39
N ALA A 35 24.70 -11.99 -8.68
CA ALA A 35 24.81 -11.86 -7.22
C ALA A 35 24.41 -13.15 -6.50
N ALA A 36 23.41 -13.89 -7.02
CA ALA A 36 23.05 -15.21 -6.53
C ALA A 36 24.23 -16.19 -6.60
N GLN A 37 24.93 -16.19 -7.73
CA GLN A 37 26.14 -17.02 -7.91
C GLN A 37 27.26 -16.60 -6.95
N ALA A 38 27.51 -15.30 -6.80
CA ALA A 38 28.52 -14.78 -5.89
C ALA A 38 28.18 -15.04 -4.40
N ALA A 39 26.92 -14.87 -3.99
CA ALA A 39 26.47 -15.13 -2.63
C ALA A 39 26.51 -16.62 -2.29
N LYS A 40 26.16 -17.48 -3.24
CA LYS A 40 26.28 -18.95 -3.12
C LYS A 40 27.74 -19.38 -2.96
N ALA A 41 28.63 -18.77 -3.72
CA ALA A 41 30.08 -19.05 -3.64
C ALA A 41 30.71 -18.58 -2.32
N ASN A 42 30.20 -17.50 -1.71
CA ASN A 42 30.75 -16.88 -0.50
C ASN A 42 29.97 -17.20 0.79
N GLY A 43 28.95 -18.05 0.73
CA GLY A 43 28.08 -18.39 1.88
C GLY A 43 27.28 -17.19 2.43
N ARG A 44 27.17 -16.11 1.66
CA ARG A 44 26.44 -14.88 2.02
C ARG A 44 25.05 -14.89 1.39
N GLY A 45 24.09 -15.51 2.04
CA GLY A 45 22.69 -15.48 1.62
C GLY A 45 21.77 -15.76 2.78
N PHE A 46 20.57 -15.19 2.72
CA PHE A 46 19.50 -15.52 3.64
C PHE A 46 18.56 -16.53 3.00
N TYR A 47 18.08 -17.49 3.79
CA TYR A 47 16.89 -18.23 3.42
C TYR A 47 15.68 -17.31 3.53
N TYR A 48 14.86 -17.27 2.49
CA TYR A 48 13.73 -16.35 2.42
C TYR A 48 12.43 -17.12 2.25
N GLN A 49 11.55 -16.99 3.24
CA GLN A 49 10.24 -17.60 3.22
C GLN A 49 9.16 -16.53 3.16
N THR A 50 8.25 -16.64 2.21
CA THR A 50 7.18 -15.68 1.98
C THR A 50 5.92 -16.35 1.42
N VAL A 51 4.80 -15.62 1.38
CA VAL A 51 3.59 -16.06 0.68
C VAL A 51 3.81 -16.00 -0.81
N LYS A 52 3.71 -17.14 -1.50
CA LYS A 52 3.81 -17.19 -2.96
C LYS A 52 2.58 -16.54 -3.59
N GLY A 53 2.81 -15.59 -4.50
CA GLY A 53 1.78 -15.09 -5.42
C GLY A 53 0.66 -14.25 -4.80
N SER A 54 0.84 -13.72 -3.59
CA SER A 54 -0.14 -12.80 -3.03
C SER A 54 -0.05 -11.43 -3.73
N PRO A 55 -1.13 -10.96 -4.37
CA PRO A 55 -1.17 -9.64 -4.99
C PRO A 55 -1.53 -8.53 -4.00
N ASP A 56 -1.48 -8.82 -2.70
CA ASP A 56 -1.78 -7.89 -1.62
C ASP A 56 -0.56 -7.07 -1.19
N GLY A 57 -0.74 -6.21 -0.19
CA GLY A 57 0.31 -5.35 0.33
C GLY A 57 1.56 -6.09 0.83
N TYR A 58 1.41 -7.33 1.33
CA TYR A 58 2.55 -8.20 1.65
C TYR A 58 3.35 -8.59 0.41
N GLY A 59 2.67 -8.92 -0.70
CA GLY A 59 3.33 -9.28 -1.95
C GLY A 59 4.13 -8.13 -2.54
N MET A 60 3.55 -6.94 -2.57
CA MET A 60 4.20 -5.74 -3.10
C MET A 60 5.40 -5.33 -2.25
N SER A 61 5.23 -5.21 -0.94
CA SER A 61 6.31 -4.83 -0.02
C SER A 61 7.45 -5.87 0.03
N ARG A 62 7.12 -7.15 -0.13
CA ARG A 62 8.09 -8.23 -0.28
C ARG A 62 9.03 -8.01 -1.47
N ASP A 63 8.47 -7.69 -2.62
CA ASP A 63 9.24 -7.54 -3.84
C ASP A 63 10.11 -6.27 -3.78
N ILE A 64 9.60 -5.19 -3.20
CA ILE A 64 10.38 -3.97 -2.92
C ILE A 64 11.56 -4.30 -1.99
N LEU A 65 11.31 -4.97 -0.86
CA LEU A 65 12.36 -5.36 0.09
C LEU A 65 13.41 -6.27 -0.57
N LYS A 66 12.96 -7.28 -1.33
CA LYS A 66 13.83 -8.22 -2.04
C LYS A 66 14.75 -7.49 -3.01
N ASN A 67 14.22 -6.57 -3.81
CA ASN A 67 14.97 -5.79 -4.79
C ASN A 67 15.97 -4.86 -4.10
N GLU A 68 15.59 -4.22 -3.02
CA GLU A 68 16.47 -3.28 -2.31
C GLU A 68 17.60 -4.00 -1.57
N LEU A 69 17.32 -5.12 -0.91
CA LEU A 69 18.36 -5.95 -0.30
C LEU A 69 19.35 -6.48 -1.35
N PHE A 70 18.82 -6.87 -2.50
CA PHE A 70 19.64 -7.29 -3.63
C PHE A 70 20.55 -6.17 -4.14
N ARG A 71 20.05 -4.94 -4.31
CA ARG A 71 20.85 -3.76 -4.69
C ARG A 71 21.99 -3.50 -3.71
N ARG A 72 21.82 -3.87 -2.45
CA ARG A 72 22.82 -3.77 -1.37
C ARG A 72 23.72 -5.01 -1.24
N GLY A 73 23.64 -5.94 -2.18
CA GLY A 73 24.48 -7.15 -2.22
C GLY A 73 24.01 -8.25 -1.25
N VAL A 74 22.77 -8.19 -0.74
CA VAL A 74 22.17 -9.24 0.09
C VAL A 74 21.31 -10.12 -0.80
N TYR A 75 21.67 -11.39 -0.89
CA TYR A 75 20.92 -12.36 -1.68
C TYR A 75 19.88 -13.11 -0.85
N LEU A 76 18.65 -13.14 -1.32
CA LEU A 76 17.54 -13.89 -0.73
C LEU A 76 17.22 -15.13 -1.57
N SER A 77 17.32 -16.33 -0.99
CA SER A 77 16.99 -17.60 -1.63
C SER A 77 15.71 -18.19 -1.07
N GLU A 78 14.75 -18.47 -1.92
CA GLU A 78 13.53 -19.21 -1.54
C GLU A 78 13.79 -20.72 -1.36
N ASN A 79 14.94 -21.20 -1.80
CA ASN A 79 15.37 -22.57 -1.61
C ASN A 79 16.41 -22.64 -0.48
N TYR A 80 16.10 -23.40 0.57
CA TYR A 80 17.06 -23.68 1.63
C TYR A 80 18.20 -24.54 1.10
N SER A 81 19.43 -24.09 1.30
CA SER A 81 20.65 -24.81 0.94
C SER A 81 21.76 -24.63 1.99
N GLY A 82 21.38 -24.62 3.28
CA GLY A 82 22.30 -24.48 4.40
C GLY A 82 22.59 -23.03 4.81
N GLN A 83 21.73 -22.07 4.45
CA GLN A 83 21.84 -20.70 4.94
C GLN A 83 21.71 -20.67 6.47
N LYS A 84 22.59 -19.88 7.11
CA LYS A 84 22.59 -19.72 8.58
C LYS A 84 21.48 -18.77 9.06
N VAL A 85 21.11 -17.81 8.24
CA VAL A 85 20.09 -16.79 8.56
C VAL A 85 18.88 -16.99 7.68
N GLY A 86 17.70 -16.99 8.29
CA GLY A 86 16.42 -17.03 7.59
C GLY A 86 15.60 -15.78 7.87
N LEU A 87 14.93 -15.27 6.85
CA LEU A 87 13.97 -14.19 6.94
C LEU A 87 12.58 -14.68 6.51
N LEU A 88 11.64 -14.70 7.43
CA LEU A 88 10.23 -14.92 7.16
C LEU A 88 9.55 -13.56 6.94
N TYR A 89 9.09 -13.30 5.74
CA TYR A 89 8.30 -12.11 5.41
C TYR A 89 6.84 -12.52 5.24
N ASN A 90 6.12 -12.68 6.34
CA ASN A 90 4.74 -13.17 6.38
C ASN A 90 4.19 -13.15 7.82
N TYR A 91 2.97 -13.71 7.99
CA TYR A 91 2.47 -14.16 9.28
C TYR A 91 3.43 -15.18 9.92
N PRO A 92 3.50 -15.24 11.27
CA PRO A 92 4.61 -15.90 11.95
C PRO A 92 4.61 -17.43 11.86
N TYR A 93 3.54 -18.05 11.37
CA TYR A 93 3.39 -19.51 11.35
C TYR A 93 4.53 -20.29 10.65
N GLY A 94 5.16 -19.65 9.66
CA GLY A 94 6.26 -20.25 8.91
C GLY A 94 7.56 -20.40 9.69
N VAL A 95 7.70 -19.77 10.85
CA VAL A 95 8.96 -19.79 11.64
C VAL A 95 9.39 -21.18 12.06
N LEU A 96 8.44 -22.09 12.32
CA LEU A 96 8.73 -23.47 12.73
C LEU A 96 9.33 -24.32 11.60
N GLN A 97 9.19 -23.88 10.36
CA GLN A 97 9.71 -24.57 9.17
C GLN A 97 11.10 -24.06 8.76
N MET A 98 11.58 -23.00 9.43
CA MET A 98 12.90 -22.42 9.15
C MET A 98 14.00 -23.24 9.82
N ASN A 99 14.77 -23.96 9.00
CA ASN A 99 15.94 -24.73 9.44
C ASN A 99 17.23 -23.88 9.35
N THR A 100 17.23 -22.73 10.04
CA THR A 100 18.35 -21.77 10.09
C THR A 100 18.79 -21.54 11.51
N ASP A 101 20.05 -21.15 11.71
CA ASP A 101 20.61 -20.83 13.04
C ASP A 101 19.99 -19.57 13.62
N VAL A 102 19.74 -18.57 12.77
CA VAL A 102 19.11 -17.30 13.11
C VAL A 102 17.80 -17.14 12.32
N ARG A 103 16.73 -16.81 13.01
CA ARG A 103 15.38 -16.65 12.48
C ARG A 103 14.91 -15.21 12.66
N LEU A 104 14.72 -14.51 11.54
CA LEU A 104 14.16 -13.17 11.50
C LEU A 104 12.73 -13.25 10.99
N ILE A 105 11.82 -12.53 11.62
CA ILE A 105 10.43 -12.39 11.14
C ILE A 105 10.17 -10.93 10.84
N PHE A 106 9.81 -10.62 9.60
CA PHE A 106 9.22 -9.34 9.24
C PHE A 106 7.71 -9.53 9.08
N THR A 107 6.94 -8.90 9.95
CA THR A 107 5.48 -9.06 9.96
C THR A 107 4.80 -7.77 10.42
N MET A 108 3.49 -7.71 10.24
CA MET A 108 2.65 -6.59 10.68
C MET A 108 1.23 -7.09 10.96
N PHE A 109 0.47 -6.28 11.66
CA PHE A 109 -0.95 -6.50 11.84
C PHE A 109 -1.70 -5.18 11.71
N GLU A 110 -2.98 -5.21 11.36
CA GLU A 110 -3.71 -4.02 10.95
C GLU A 110 -4.81 -3.58 11.94
N SER A 111 -4.97 -4.28 13.07
CA SER A 111 -5.80 -3.86 14.20
C SER A 111 -4.99 -3.77 15.50
N ASP A 112 -5.58 -3.23 16.55
CA ASP A 112 -4.86 -2.89 17.79
C ASP A 112 -4.53 -4.08 18.70
N ARG A 113 -4.72 -5.33 18.21
CA ARG A 113 -4.31 -6.57 18.86
C ARG A 113 -3.93 -7.62 17.84
N ILE A 114 -2.81 -8.33 18.06
CA ILE A 114 -2.42 -9.47 17.23
C ILE A 114 -3.22 -10.73 17.62
N PRO A 115 -3.38 -11.72 16.70
CA PRO A 115 -4.03 -12.99 17.00
C PRO A 115 -3.43 -13.69 18.23
N GLU A 116 -4.28 -14.34 19.01
CA GLU A 116 -3.91 -14.94 20.30
C GLU A 116 -2.80 -15.99 20.21
N ASP A 117 -2.68 -16.68 19.09
CA ASP A 117 -1.68 -17.72 18.85
C ASP A 117 -0.35 -17.17 18.32
N TRP A 118 -0.29 -15.91 17.83
CA TRP A 118 0.92 -15.35 17.26
C TRP A 118 2.11 -15.26 18.22
N PRO A 119 1.94 -14.90 19.51
CA PRO A 119 3.05 -14.82 20.46
C PRO A 119 3.86 -16.11 20.57
N ASP A 120 3.23 -17.29 20.45
CA ASP A 120 3.92 -18.57 20.55
C ASP A 120 4.86 -18.83 19.37
N TYR A 121 4.52 -18.33 18.19
CA TYR A 121 5.36 -18.40 16.99
C TYR A 121 6.42 -17.29 17.01
N LEU A 122 6.05 -16.07 17.35
CA LEU A 122 6.95 -14.90 17.36
C LEU A 122 8.11 -15.08 18.35
N LYS A 123 7.86 -15.71 19.51
CA LYS A 123 8.90 -16.05 20.50
C LYS A 123 9.92 -17.10 20.02
N LYS A 124 9.70 -17.74 18.86
CA LYS A 124 10.66 -18.66 18.23
C LYS A 124 11.63 -17.96 17.29
N ALA A 125 11.43 -16.68 17.03
CA ALA A 125 12.36 -15.86 16.28
C ALA A 125 13.43 -15.26 17.19
N ASP A 126 14.62 -15.05 16.64
CA ASP A 126 15.69 -14.29 17.29
C ASP A 126 15.42 -12.79 17.22
N GLU A 127 14.74 -12.34 16.16
CA GLU A 127 14.32 -10.95 15.98
C GLU A 127 12.97 -10.87 15.27
N VAL A 128 12.10 -10.01 15.79
CA VAL A 128 10.82 -9.64 15.16
C VAL A 128 10.93 -8.21 14.63
N ILE A 129 10.66 -8.02 13.34
CA ILE A 129 10.72 -6.74 12.66
C ILE A 129 9.30 -6.34 12.27
N VAL A 130 8.95 -5.08 12.53
CA VAL A 130 7.65 -4.50 12.21
C VAL A 130 7.82 -3.18 11.46
N PRO A 131 6.85 -2.76 10.61
CA PRO A 131 7.06 -1.60 9.74
C PRO A 131 6.78 -0.25 10.39
N SER A 132 6.21 -0.19 11.59
CA SER A 132 5.83 1.07 12.23
C SER A 132 5.93 0.99 13.75
N ARG A 133 6.08 2.16 14.39
CA ARG A 133 6.02 2.27 15.86
C ARG A 133 4.65 1.87 16.40
N TRP A 134 3.60 2.12 15.63
CA TRP A 134 2.28 1.63 15.99
C TRP A 134 2.23 0.10 16.04
N CYS A 135 2.74 -0.61 15.02
CA CYS A 135 2.87 -2.07 15.08
C CYS A 135 3.74 -2.51 16.26
N GLN A 136 4.86 -1.82 16.53
CA GLN A 136 5.73 -2.13 17.68
C GLN A 136 4.97 -2.07 18.99
N GLN A 137 4.13 -1.05 19.19
CA GLN A 137 3.29 -0.92 20.37
C GLN A 137 2.28 -2.06 20.48
N VAL A 138 1.54 -2.36 19.39
CA VAL A 138 0.56 -3.46 19.34
C VAL A 138 1.21 -4.81 19.70
N PHE A 139 2.41 -5.06 19.18
CA PHE A 139 3.15 -6.29 19.48
C PHE A 139 3.65 -6.31 20.94
N ALA A 140 4.10 -5.17 21.47
CA ALA A 140 4.55 -5.04 22.84
C ALA A 140 3.44 -5.33 23.87
N GLU A 141 2.19 -4.95 23.57
CA GLU A 141 1.02 -5.27 24.40
C GLU A 141 0.76 -6.78 24.53
N SER A 142 1.22 -7.56 23.55
CA SER A 142 1.21 -9.03 23.57
C SER A 142 2.54 -9.64 24.08
N GLY A 143 3.42 -8.83 24.67
CA GLY A 143 4.70 -9.27 25.24
C GLY A 143 5.77 -9.61 24.19
N ILE A 144 5.66 -9.09 22.97
CA ILE A 144 6.61 -9.29 21.89
C ILE A 144 7.48 -8.03 21.70
N LYS A 145 8.78 -8.18 21.96
CA LYS A 145 9.76 -7.16 21.59
C LYS A 145 9.98 -7.18 20.09
N SER A 146 10.04 -6.02 19.45
CA SER A 146 10.27 -5.90 18.01
C SER A 146 11.11 -4.67 17.65
N THR A 147 11.75 -4.73 16.49
CA THR A 147 12.51 -3.64 15.88
C THR A 147 11.70 -3.00 14.76
N VAL A 148 11.66 -1.67 14.71
CA VAL A 148 10.97 -0.95 13.65
C VAL A 148 11.89 -0.76 12.45
N ILE A 149 11.46 -1.26 11.29
CA ILE A 149 12.07 -0.97 9.98
C ILE A 149 10.92 -0.57 9.05
N PRO A 150 10.77 0.74 8.75
CA PRO A 150 9.70 1.21 7.87
C PRO A 150 9.75 0.57 6.48
N LEU A 151 8.59 0.37 5.88
CA LEU A 151 8.50 -0.01 4.48
C LEU A 151 8.81 1.20 3.59
N GLY A 152 9.20 0.92 2.37
CA GLY A 152 9.38 1.90 1.32
C GLY A 152 8.41 1.68 0.16
N TYR A 153 8.54 2.48 -0.87
CA TYR A 153 7.84 2.35 -2.15
C TYR A 153 8.85 2.17 -3.29
N ASN A 154 8.38 1.77 -4.46
CA ASN A 154 9.21 1.63 -5.65
C ASN A 154 9.50 3.03 -6.26
N SER A 155 10.61 3.64 -5.86
CA SER A 155 11.02 4.98 -6.34
C SER A 155 11.45 5.04 -7.81
N ASP A 156 11.64 3.89 -8.46
CA ASP A 156 11.92 3.84 -9.91
C ASP A 156 10.63 4.07 -10.73
N VAL A 157 9.46 3.81 -10.13
CA VAL A 157 8.15 3.96 -10.76
C VAL A 157 7.40 5.16 -10.20
N PHE A 158 7.19 5.22 -8.89
CA PHE A 158 6.42 6.29 -8.27
C PHE A 158 7.30 7.55 -8.12
N THR A 159 7.43 8.30 -9.20
CA THR A 159 8.18 9.56 -9.24
C THR A 159 7.23 10.75 -9.20
N TYR A 160 7.71 11.86 -8.71
CA TYR A 160 6.95 13.11 -8.67
C TYR A 160 6.44 13.50 -10.07
N HIS A 161 5.19 13.95 -10.12
CA HIS A 161 4.52 14.47 -11.31
C HIS A 161 3.82 15.80 -10.98
N ASP A 162 4.17 16.85 -11.72
CA ASP A 162 3.47 18.12 -11.59
C ASP A 162 2.08 18.05 -12.24
N ARG A 163 1.03 18.39 -11.49
CA ARG A 163 -0.37 18.27 -11.92
C ARG A 163 -0.97 19.61 -12.32
N PRO A 164 -1.77 19.67 -13.40
CA PRO A 164 -2.58 20.86 -13.64
C PRO A 164 -3.63 21.03 -12.53
N VAL A 165 -4.02 22.27 -12.28
CA VAL A 165 -5.15 22.58 -11.40
C VAL A 165 -6.41 22.59 -12.25
N PRO A 166 -7.38 21.66 -12.08
CA PRO A 166 -8.52 21.50 -12.99
C PRO A 166 -9.37 22.77 -13.16
N VAL A 167 -9.58 23.52 -12.10
CA VAL A 167 -10.37 24.77 -12.16
C VAL A 167 -9.79 25.83 -13.11
N GLU A 168 -8.51 25.75 -13.43
CA GLU A 168 -7.84 26.70 -14.34
C GLU A 168 -8.08 26.34 -15.83
N ASN A 169 -8.51 25.11 -16.12
CA ASN A 169 -8.64 24.59 -17.47
C ASN A 169 -10.05 24.00 -17.76
N ASP A 170 -11.06 24.39 -16.98
CA ASP A 170 -12.41 23.79 -17.04
C ASP A 170 -12.40 22.23 -16.93
N GLY A 171 -11.42 21.70 -16.20
CA GLY A 171 -11.20 20.28 -16.06
C GLY A 171 -12.04 19.66 -14.95
N ILE A 172 -12.03 18.32 -14.91
CA ILE A 172 -12.71 17.52 -13.89
C ILE A 172 -11.75 17.23 -12.74
N PHE A 173 -12.12 17.58 -11.52
CA PHE A 173 -11.38 17.20 -10.32
C PHE A 173 -11.57 15.71 -10.03
N THR A 174 -10.49 14.94 -9.98
CA THR A 174 -10.51 13.51 -9.81
C THR A 174 -10.02 13.09 -8.44
N PHE A 175 -10.92 12.52 -7.62
CA PHE A 175 -10.54 11.72 -6.46
C PHE A 175 -10.19 10.30 -6.89
N VAL A 176 -9.19 9.70 -6.22
CA VAL A 176 -8.78 8.32 -6.48
C VAL A 176 -8.66 7.53 -5.19
N HIS A 177 -9.05 6.26 -5.25
CA HIS A 177 -8.74 5.25 -4.26
C HIS A 177 -8.32 3.98 -4.96
N TYR A 178 -7.25 3.33 -4.52
CA TYR A 178 -6.89 2.01 -5.01
C TYR A 178 -6.47 1.08 -3.87
N ASP A 179 -7.10 -0.09 -3.84
CA ASP A 179 -6.75 -1.19 -2.94
C ASP A 179 -7.61 -2.43 -3.26
N SER A 180 -7.47 -3.48 -2.45
CA SER A 180 -8.44 -4.58 -2.42
C SER A 180 -9.75 -4.08 -1.81
N PHE A 181 -10.87 -4.27 -2.51
CA PHE A 181 -12.18 -3.91 -1.96
C PHE A 181 -12.55 -4.85 -0.82
N ASN A 182 -12.28 -4.42 0.40
CA ASN A 182 -12.74 -5.03 1.63
C ASN A 182 -13.12 -3.92 2.62
N ILE A 183 -13.88 -4.27 3.66
CA ILE A 183 -14.38 -3.32 4.65
C ILE A 183 -13.25 -2.51 5.28
N ARG A 184 -12.12 -3.13 5.59
CA ARG A 184 -10.97 -2.46 6.21
C ARG A 184 -10.44 -1.28 5.41
N LYS A 185 -10.53 -1.31 4.09
CA LYS A 185 -9.99 -0.27 3.21
C LYS A 185 -10.90 0.95 3.03
N GLY A 186 -12.08 0.95 3.65
CA GLY A 186 -12.94 2.14 3.74
C GLY A 186 -13.60 2.57 2.42
N PHE A 187 -13.67 1.69 1.41
CA PHE A 187 -14.22 2.09 0.11
C PHE A 187 -15.72 2.41 0.14
N MET A 188 -16.48 1.83 1.08
CA MET A 188 -17.90 2.16 1.24
C MET A 188 -18.06 3.56 1.80
N GLU A 189 -17.24 3.93 2.77
CA GLU A 189 -17.19 5.26 3.36
C GLU A 189 -16.87 6.33 2.31
N ILE A 190 -15.93 6.02 1.40
CA ILE A 190 -15.59 6.92 0.27
C ILE A 190 -16.77 7.09 -0.66
N ALA A 191 -17.39 5.98 -1.07
CA ALA A 191 -18.50 6.01 -2.01
C ALA A 191 -19.71 6.73 -1.41
N GLU A 192 -20.01 6.49 -0.14
CA GLU A 192 -21.06 7.20 0.61
C GLU A 192 -20.75 8.69 0.72
N ALA A 193 -19.55 9.06 1.18
CA ALA A 193 -19.14 10.46 1.32
C ALA A 193 -19.24 11.20 -0.01
N PHE A 194 -18.67 10.63 -1.08
CA PHE A 194 -18.70 11.23 -2.41
C PHE A 194 -20.13 11.42 -2.93
N SER A 195 -20.98 10.40 -2.84
CA SER A 195 -22.34 10.42 -3.38
C SER A 195 -23.26 11.39 -2.63
N ARG A 196 -23.03 11.59 -1.33
CA ARG A 196 -23.80 12.51 -0.51
C ARG A 196 -23.36 13.95 -0.66
N GLU A 197 -22.04 14.17 -0.92
CA GLU A 197 -21.44 15.50 -0.97
C GLU A 197 -21.56 16.15 -2.34
N PHE A 198 -21.36 15.39 -3.43
CA PHE A 198 -21.26 15.96 -4.77
C PHE A 198 -22.50 15.68 -5.62
N LYS A 199 -22.95 16.74 -6.33
CA LYS A 199 -24.00 16.60 -7.34
C LYS A 199 -23.42 16.08 -8.65
N HIS A 200 -24.22 15.38 -9.43
CA HIS A 200 -23.82 14.85 -10.73
C HIS A 200 -23.42 15.92 -11.76
N SER A 201 -23.87 17.17 -11.57
CA SER A 201 -23.55 18.31 -12.44
C SER A 201 -22.24 19.00 -12.11
N GLU A 202 -21.60 18.65 -10.99
CA GLU A 202 -20.31 19.24 -10.60
C GLU A 202 -19.17 18.57 -11.39
N PRO A 203 -18.11 19.31 -11.78
CA PRO A 203 -16.98 18.80 -12.53
C PRO A 203 -16.03 17.98 -11.62
N VAL A 204 -16.56 16.93 -11.00
CA VAL A 204 -15.84 16.06 -10.08
C VAL A 204 -16.18 14.61 -10.34
N ARG A 205 -15.18 13.73 -10.21
CA ARG A 205 -15.38 12.27 -10.30
C ARG A 205 -14.58 11.54 -9.21
N LEU A 206 -15.01 10.32 -8.94
CA LEU A 206 -14.32 9.37 -8.06
C LEU A 206 -13.90 8.14 -8.86
N VAL A 207 -12.61 7.81 -8.82
CA VAL A 207 -12.06 6.58 -9.41
C VAL A 207 -11.74 5.59 -8.30
N LEU A 208 -12.40 4.45 -8.31
CA LEU A 208 -12.18 3.33 -7.38
C LEU A 208 -11.48 2.19 -8.13
N LYS A 209 -10.22 1.93 -7.81
CA LYS A 209 -9.43 0.87 -8.44
C LYS A 209 -9.28 -0.33 -7.52
N THR A 210 -9.60 -1.53 -8.04
CA THR A 210 -9.41 -2.79 -7.32
C THR A 210 -8.82 -3.89 -8.17
N VAL A 211 -8.00 -4.75 -7.54
CA VAL A 211 -7.48 -5.98 -8.17
C VAL A 211 -8.56 -7.06 -8.33
N ARG A 212 -9.69 -6.95 -7.60
CA ARG A 212 -10.76 -7.93 -7.64
C ARG A 212 -11.64 -7.73 -8.85
N GLU A 213 -11.71 -8.71 -9.74
CA GLU A 213 -12.58 -8.68 -10.93
C GLU A 213 -14.06 -8.72 -10.56
N LYS A 214 -14.40 -9.53 -9.54
CA LYS A 214 -15.77 -9.67 -9.02
C LYS A 214 -15.85 -9.03 -7.65
N SER A 215 -16.20 -7.77 -7.59
CA SER A 215 -16.51 -7.12 -6.32
C SER A 215 -18.03 -7.02 -6.13
N PRO A 216 -18.55 -7.31 -4.95
CA PRO A 216 -19.98 -7.17 -4.64
C PRO A 216 -20.41 -5.71 -4.41
N ILE A 217 -19.66 -4.72 -4.93
CA ILE A 217 -20.03 -3.32 -4.75
C ILE A 217 -21.30 -3.04 -5.53
N PRO A 218 -22.42 -2.78 -4.87
CA PRO A 218 -23.65 -2.39 -5.51
C PRO A 218 -23.62 -0.88 -5.79
N LEU A 219 -22.79 -0.45 -6.72
CA LEU A 219 -22.74 0.94 -7.22
C LEU A 219 -23.05 0.91 -8.72
N PRO A 220 -24.32 0.81 -9.10
CA PRO A 220 -24.68 0.82 -10.50
C PRO A 220 -24.38 2.19 -11.11
N LYS A 221 -23.75 2.20 -12.30
CA LYS A 221 -23.33 3.43 -12.99
C LYS A 221 -24.49 4.40 -13.25
N SER A 222 -25.72 3.86 -13.40
CA SER A 222 -26.94 4.65 -13.57
C SER A 222 -27.29 5.53 -12.36
N GLU A 223 -26.94 5.06 -11.15
CA GLU A 223 -27.20 5.80 -9.91
C GLU A 223 -26.00 6.66 -9.48
N TYR A 224 -24.77 6.26 -9.91
CA TYR A 224 -23.52 6.91 -9.54
C TYR A 224 -22.67 7.23 -10.78
N PRO A 225 -23.15 8.14 -11.67
CA PRO A 225 -22.52 8.41 -12.96
C PRO A 225 -21.09 8.98 -12.84
N ASN A 226 -20.78 9.65 -11.74
CA ASN A 226 -19.47 10.26 -11.47
C ASN A 226 -18.52 9.32 -10.68
N ILE A 227 -18.90 8.06 -10.48
CA ILE A 227 -18.03 7.04 -9.86
C ILE A 227 -17.61 6.03 -10.94
N ASP A 228 -16.32 5.94 -11.17
CA ASP A 228 -15.71 4.95 -12.07
C ASP A 228 -15.06 3.84 -11.27
N ILE A 229 -15.36 2.57 -11.62
CA ILE A 229 -14.77 1.40 -10.97
C ILE A 229 -13.87 0.68 -11.97
N ILE A 230 -12.55 0.71 -11.71
CA ILE A 230 -11.54 0.01 -12.50
C ILE A 230 -11.22 -1.32 -11.82
N ARG A 231 -11.47 -2.44 -12.51
CA ARG A 231 -11.28 -3.80 -11.99
C ARG A 231 -10.11 -4.50 -12.66
N GLY A 232 -9.56 -5.50 -11.97
CA GLY A 232 -8.49 -6.33 -12.48
C GLY A 232 -7.09 -5.85 -12.10
N LYS A 233 -6.08 -6.57 -12.52
CA LYS A 233 -4.67 -6.22 -12.27
C LYS A 233 -4.22 -5.13 -13.23
N VAL A 234 -3.36 -4.26 -12.76
CA VAL A 234 -2.64 -3.25 -13.54
C VAL A 234 -1.16 -3.34 -13.17
N SER A 235 -0.28 -2.88 -14.05
CA SER A 235 1.14 -2.72 -13.74
C SER A 235 1.35 -1.54 -12.78
N GLU A 236 2.50 -1.49 -12.11
CA GLU A 236 2.87 -0.32 -11.29
C GLU A 236 2.92 0.96 -12.12
N LEU A 237 3.35 0.88 -13.38
CA LEU A 237 3.36 2.02 -14.30
C LEU A 237 1.95 2.53 -14.59
N GLN A 238 1.00 1.65 -14.89
CA GLN A 238 -0.40 2.03 -15.07
C GLN A 238 -1.02 2.61 -13.79
N LEU A 239 -0.59 2.11 -12.63
CA LEU A 239 -1.00 2.67 -11.34
C LEU A 239 -0.43 4.08 -11.14
N TRP A 240 0.85 4.28 -11.44
CA TRP A 240 1.48 5.60 -11.42
C TRP A 240 0.79 6.58 -12.37
N GLU A 241 0.46 6.18 -13.60
CA GLU A 241 -0.30 7.01 -14.55
C GLU A 241 -1.67 7.42 -13.98
N MET A 242 -2.41 6.47 -13.39
CA MET A 242 -3.68 6.75 -12.74
C MET A 242 -3.54 7.77 -11.59
N LEU A 243 -2.46 7.68 -10.80
CA LEU A 243 -2.17 8.65 -9.75
C LEU A 243 -1.77 10.01 -10.31
N CYS A 244 -1.07 10.07 -11.45
CA CYS A 244 -0.73 11.31 -12.13
C CYS A 244 -1.98 12.04 -12.69
N ASP A 245 -2.98 11.28 -13.13
CA ASP A 245 -4.25 11.81 -13.64
C ASP A 245 -5.25 12.20 -12.52
N ALA A 246 -4.93 11.91 -11.25
CA ALA A 246 -5.75 12.26 -10.10
C ALA A 246 -5.31 13.59 -9.46
N ASN A 247 -6.21 14.21 -8.69
CA ASN A 247 -5.97 15.45 -7.98
C ASN A 247 -5.90 15.30 -6.46
N CYS A 248 -6.56 14.26 -5.92
CA CYS A 248 -6.49 13.93 -4.50
C CYS A 248 -6.78 12.44 -4.28
N MET A 249 -5.98 11.79 -3.45
CA MET A 249 -6.29 10.45 -2.96
C MET A 249 -7.23 10.52 -1.77
N VAL A 250 -8.14 9.55 -1.64
CA VAL A 250 -8.98 9.36 -0.45
C VAL A 250 -8.74 7.95 0.07
N TYR A 251 -8.17 7.82 1.28
CA TYR A 251 -7.77 6.53 1.81
C TYR A 251 -8.16 6.37 3.31
N PRO A 252 -9.45 6.25 3.63
CA PRO A 252 -9.95 6.15 5.00
C PRO A 252 -9.84 4.72 5.53
N SER A 253 -8.65 4.12 5.43
CA SER A 253 -8.42 2.75 5.91
C SER A 253 -8.68 2.65 7.41
N ARG A 254 -9.39 1.60 7.81
CA ARG A 254 -9.73 1.31 9.20
C ARG A 254 -8.57 0.74 10.01
N GLY A 255 -7.50 0.30 9.33
CA GLY A 255 -6.31 -0.24 9.95
C GLY A 255 -5.22 -0.61 8.95
N GLU A 256 -4.00 -0.20 9.22
CA GLU A 256 -2.81 -0.46 8.41
C GLU A 256 -1.60 -0.76 9.29
N GLY A 257 -0.84 -1.79 8.92
CA GLY A 257 0.47 -2.00 9.55
C GLY A 257 1.48 -0.92 9.17
N PHE A 258 1.35 -0.37 7.94
CA PHE A 258 2.16 0.75 7.45
C PHE A 258 1.36 1.65 6.50
N GLY A 259 0.70 1.09 5.47
CA GLY A 259 -0.06 1.85 4.49
C GLY A 259 0.80 2.33 3.32
N ILE A 260 1.28 1.42 2.47
CA ILE A 260 2.12 1.76 1.30
C ILE A 260 1.33 2.60 0.29
N THR A 261 0.05 2.33 0.10
CA THR A 261 -0.80 2.98 -0.89
C THR A 261 -0.81 4.51 -0.82
N PRO A 262 -1.08 5.16 0.33
CA PRO A 262 -0.97 6.61 0.40
C PRO A 262 0.48 7.12 0.30
N LEU A 263 1.47 6.34 0.72
CA LEU A 263 2.88 6.70 0.55
C LEU A 263 3.28 6.74 -0.94
N GLU A 264 2.81 5.79 -1.76
CA GLU A 264 3.01 5.79 -3.21
C GLU A 264 2.35 7.01 -3.87
N ALA A 265 1.14 7.36 -3.43
CA ALA A 265 0.46 8.57 -3.90
C ALA A 265 1.26 9.84 -3.59
N MET A 266 1.68 10.01 -2.34
CA MET A 266 2.52 11.14 -1.92
C MET A 266 3.83 11.23 -2.72
N ALA A 267 4.48 10.09 -2.99
CA ALA A 267 5.69 10.04 -3.80
C ALA A 267 5.48 10.61 -5.22
N THR A 268 4.27 10.53 -5.75
CA THR A 268 3.91 11.18 -7.02
C THR A 268 3.54 12.66 -6.86
N GLY A 269 3.58 13.22 -5.66
CA GLY A 269 3.09 14.56 -5.34
C GLY A 269 1.56 14.62 -5.28
N LEU A 270 0.84 13.50 -5.11
CA LEU A 270 -0.62 13.48 -4.98
C LEU A 270 -1.00 13.68 -3.51
N PRO A 271 -1.71 14.76 -3.15
CA PRO A 271 -2.20 14.95 -1.80
C PRO A 271 -3.21 13.86 -1.43
N ALA A 272 -3.25 13.49 -0.14
CA ALA A 272 -4.09 12.41 0.33
C ALA A 272 -4.92 12.80 1.55
N ILE A 273 -6.20 12.40 1.55
CA ILE A 273 -7.10 12.46 2.71
C ILE A 273 -7.01 11.09 3.41
N VAL A 274 -6.45 11.05 4.61
CA VAL A 274 -6.15 9.81 5.36
C VAL A 274 -6.43 10.00 6.85
N PRO A 275 -6.71 8.95 7.62
CA PRO A 275 -6.69 9.03 9.08
C PRO A 275 -5.23 9.12 9.57
N ASN A 276 -4.95 10.01 10.52
CA ASN A 276 -3.69 10.03 11.25
C ASN A 276 -3.70 8.94 12.35
N ALA A 277 -3.62 7.70 11.92
CA ALA A 277 -3.73 6.53 12.79
C ALA A 277 -2.97 5.33 12.23
N HIS A 278 -2.77 4.33 13.09
CA HIS A 278 -2.10 3.07 12.77
C HIS A 278 -0.73 3.30 12.13
N GLY A 279 -0.33 2.43 11.19
CA GLY A 279 0.92 2.57 10.46
C GLY A 279 1.04 3.82 9.60
N ILE A 280 -0.07 4.44 9.20
CA ILE A 280 -0.07 5.71 8.46
C ILE A 280 0.52 6.85 9.31
N SER A 281 0.29 6.85 10.62
CA SER A 281 0.85 7.86 11.54
C SER A 281 2.38 7.90 11.56
N GLU A 282 3.06 6.87 11.03
CA GLU A 282 4.52 6.81 10.93
C GLU A 282 5.09 7.90 9.99
N TYR A 283 4.32 8.25 8.95
CA TYR A 283 4.72 9.23 7.93
C TYR A 283 3.69 10.34 7.69
N PHE A 284 2.58 10.35 8.45
CA PHE A 284 1.59 11.42 8.36
C PHE A 284 2.23 12.77 8.68
N HIS A 285 1.97 13.75 7.82
CA HIS A 285 2.38 15.13 8.06
C HIS A 285 1.30 16.10 7.54
N PRO A 286 0.86 17.08 8.35
CA PRO A 286 -0.25 17.98 7.98
C PRO A 286 0.10 18.91 6.80
N ASP A 287 1.38 19.12 6.49
CA ASP A 287 1.81 19.92 5.33
C ASP A 287 1.70 19.16 4.00
N TYR A 288 1.45 17.85 4.04
CA TYR A 288 1.39 16.99 2.85
C TYR A 288 0.13 16.13 2.77
N MET A 289 -0.65 16.09 3.84
CA MET A 289 -1.82 15.23 3.96
C MET A 289 -2.95 15.95 4.68
N ILE A 290 -4.18 15.61 4.30
CA ILE A 290 -5.40 16.09 4.94
C ILE A 290 -5.86 15.01 5.92
N GLU A 291 -6.00 15.36 7.21
CA GLU A 291 -6.46 14.43 8.23
C GLU A 291 -7.95 14.19 8.14
N ALA A 292 -8.34 12.91 7.98
CA ALA A 292 -9.71 12.45 8.13
C ALA A 292 -9.96 12.02 9.59
N LYS A 293 -10.97 12.58 10.22
CA LYS A 293 -11.31 12.35 11.63
C LYS A 293 -11.85 10.92 11.85
N ILE A 294 -11.37 10.27 12.89
CA ILE A 294 -11.91 9.00 13.36
C ILE A 294 -13.16 9.25 14.20
N SER A 295 -14.24 8.53 13.90
CA SER A 295 -15.49 8.63 14.65
C SER A 295 -15.51 7.64 15.84
N HIS A 296 -15.16 6.38 15.61
CA HIS A 296 -15.19 5.32 16.62
C HIS A 296 -14.29 4.15 16.26
N LYS A 297 -14.27 3.12 17.10
CA LYS A 297 -13.63 1.83 16.83
C LYS A 297 -14.67 0.74 16.65
N GLU A 298 -14.35 -0.26 15.83
CA GLU A 298 -15.13 -1.47 15.62
C GLU A 298 -14.24 -2.71 15.72
N PRO A 299 -14.77 -3.88 16.14
CA PRO A 299 -14.00 -5.13 16.15
C PRO A 299 -13.39 -5.45 14.81
N GLY A 300 -12.13 -5.87 14.83
CA GLY A 300 -11.40 -6.29 13.63
C GLY A 300 -12.04 -7.52 12.98
N LEU A 301 -12.43 -7.39 11.71
CA LEU A 301 -13.09 -8.46 10.96
C LEU A 301 -12.11 -9.10 9.96
N TYR A 302 -11.49 -10.21 10.35
CA TYR A 302 -10.61 -10.99 9.48
C TYR A 302 -11.14 -12.41 9.30
N ASN A 303 -11.49 -12.78 8.07
CA ASN A 303 -11.95 -14.14 7.78
C ASN A 303 -10.95 -15.22 8.19
N LYS A 304 -9.64 -14.91 8.12
CA LYS A 304 -8.55 -15.82 8.47
C LYS A 304 -8.44 -16.08 9.98
N PHE A 305 -8.84 -15.11 10.80
CA PHE A 305 -8.79 -15.18 12.27
C PHE A 305 -10.19 -15.22 12.89
N ARG A 306 -11.14 -15.83 12.17
CA ARG A 306 -12.53 -15.91 12.59
C ARG A 306 -12.66 -16.61 13.93
N GLY A 307 -13.28 -15.91 14.89
CA GLY A 307 -13.48 -16.41 16.24
C GLY A 307 -12.35 -16.12 17.23
N GLN A 308 -11.26 -15.47 16.76
CA GLN A 308 -10.24 -14.91 17.66
C GLN A 308 -10.53 -13.43 17.94
N ASP A 309 -10.19 -12.97 19.13
CA ASP A 309 -10.14 -11.54 19.44
C ASP A 309 -8.85 -10.96 18.84
N VAL A 310 -9.02 -10.16 17.81
CA VAL A 310 -7.91 -9.47 17.12
C VAL A 310 -7.94 -7.96 17.36
N GLY A 311 -8.64 -7.52 18.41
CA GLY A 311 -8.78 -6.11 18.75
C GLY A 311 -9.67 -5.33 17.80
N ASP A 312 -9.52 -4.02 17.81
CA ASP A 312 -10.36 -3.08 17.11
C ASP A 312 -9.63 -2.41 15.92
N MET A 313 -10.43 -1.97 14.98
CA MET A 313 -10.08 -1.07 13.88
C MET A 313 -10.77 0.27 14.08
N THR A 314 -10.24 1.34 13.50
CA THR A 314 -10.87 2.66 13.53
C THR A 314 -11.83 2.83 12.35
N VAL A 315 -12.87 3.62 12.53
CA VAL A 315 -13.82 4.01 11.47
C VAL A 315 -13.76 5.52 11.30
N VAL A 316 -13.56 5.98 10.08
CA VAL A 316 -13.55 7.41 9.75
C VAL A 316 -14.97 7.97 9.80
N ASP A 317 -15.11 9.20 10.26
CA ASP A 317 -16.37 9.93 10.23
C ASP A 317 -16.71 10.31 8.79
N VAL A 318 -17.79 9.74 8.26
CA VAL A 318 -18.22 9.98 6.87
C VAL A 318 -18.56 11.46 6.65
N LYS A 319 -19.11 12.15 7.66
CA LYS A 319 -19.42 13.58 7.55
C LYS A 319 -18.14 14.43 7.45
N ASP A 320 -17.14 14.13 8.28
CA ASP A 320 -15.83 14.78 8.18
C ASP A 320 -15.17 14.46 6.84
N LEU A 321 -15.28 13.23 6.35
CA LEU A 321 -14.76 12.84 5.05
C LEU A 321 -15.41 13.64 3.90
N MET A 322 -16.73 13.86 3.95
CA MET A 322 -17.46 14.74 3.03
C MET A 322 -16.88 16.16 3.06
N GLU A 323 -16.70 16.74 4.25
CA GLU A 323 -16.15 18.08 4.45
C GLU A 323 -14.73 18.20 3.89
N LYS A 324 -13.86 17.19 4.12
CA LYS A 324 -12.48 17.16 3.60
C LYS A 324 -12.42 17.00 2.08
N MET A 325 -13.28 16.19 1.51
CA MET A 325 -13.39 16.05 0.06
C MET A 325 -13.90 17.37 -0.57
N ARG A 326 -14.92 18.02 0.03
CA ARG A 326 -15.42 19.33 -0.41
C ARG A 326 -14.32 20.39 -0.29
N TYR A 327 -13.57 20.39 0.80
CA TYR A 327 -12.43 21.30 0.97
C TYR A 327 -11.41 21.12 -0.15
N ALA A 328 -10.98 19.88 -0.43
CA ALA A 328 -10.01 19.61 -1.48
C ALA A 328 -10.49 20.07 -2.87
N PHE A 329 -11.78 19.86 -3.18
CA PHE A 329 -12.39 20.32 -4.43
C PHE A 329 -12.46 21.85 -4.54
N ASN A 330 -12.77 22.56 -3.46
CA ASN A 330 -12.90 24.01 -3.46
C ASN A 330 -11.54 24.75 -3.40
N HIS A 331 -10.48 24.11 -2.86
CA HIS A 331 -9.16 24.71 -2.61
C HIS A 331 -8.06 24.03 -3.44
N GLN A 332 -8.34 23.77 -4.72
CA GLN A 332 -7.50 22.94 -5.60
C GLN A 332 -6.03 23.40 -5.67
N ARG A 333 -5.77 24.73 -5.67
CA ARG A 333 -4.40 25.27 -5.69
C ARG A 333 -3.66 24.96 -4.40
N GLU A 334 -4.29 25.25 -3.26
CA GLU A 334 -3.73 25.00 -1.93
C GLU A 334 -3.45 23.51 -1.72
N VAL A 335 -4.38 22.65 -2.10
CA VAL A 335 -4.25 21.20 -1.98
C VAL A 335 -3.19 20.63 -2.92
N LYS A 336 -2.98 21.22 -4.09
CA LYS A 336 -1.88 20.84 -4.99
C LYS A 336 -0.50 21.12 -4.37
N GLU A 337 -0.39 22.15 -3.55
CA GLU A 337 0.88 22.56 -2.92
C GLU A 337 1.23 21.73 -1.68
N LEU A 338 0.27 20.90 -1.18
CA LEU A 338 0.54 19.89 -0.15
C LEU A 338 1.41 18.76 -0.74
#